data_58b3356841e148d44ffeb3dca512df48
#
_entry.id   58b3356841e148d44ffeb3dca512df48
#
_cell.length_a   1.000
_cell.length_b   1.000
_cell.length_c   1.000
_cell.angle_alpha   90.00
_cell.angle_beta   90.00
_cell.angle_gamma   90.00
#
_symmetry.space_group_name_H-M   'P 1'
#
loop_
_entity.id
_entity.type
_entity.pdbx_description
1 polymer ?
#
loop_
_entity_poly.entity_id
_entity_poly.type
_entity_poly.pdbx_seq_one_letter_code
_entity_poly.pdbx_strand_id
1 'polypeptide(L)'
;MQETDPAPPTGLPLILSAAAFAAERHREQRRKDAGASPYINHPLTLAAILAVEGAVEDPRVIAAALLHDTVEDTETTLAEIEARFGGEVAGIVAEVTDDKNLPKPARKELQ
;
A
#
# COMPACT_ATOMS: atom_id res chain seq x y z
N MET A 1 24.39 -17.94 18.64
CA MET A 1 23.47 -18.01 17.54
C MET A 1 23.44 -16.69 16.80
N GLN A 2 23.37 -16.79 15.50
CA GLN A 2 23.35 -15.59 14.72
C GLN A 2 21.98 -14.96 14.72
N GLU A 3 21.98 -13.66 14.91
CA GLU A 3 20.77 -12.88 14.80
C GLU A 3 20.55 -12.49 13.37
N THR A 4 19.42 -12.86 12.83
CA THR A 4 19.06 -12.40 11.50
C THR A 4 17.68 -11.77 11.59
N ASP A 5 17.47 -10.77 10.76
CA ASP A 5 16.15 -10.18 10.69
C ASP A 5 15.17 -11.21 10.16
N PRO A 6 13.96 -11.22 10.71
CA PRO A 6 12.96 -12.13 10.16
C PRO A 6 12.71 -11.82 8.70
N ALA A 7 12.43 -12.85 7.94
CA ALA A 7 12.05 -12.64 6.56
C ALA A 7 10.77 -11.81 6.50
N PRO A 8 10.59 -11.00 5.45
CA PRO A 8 9.34 -10.26 5.30
C PRO A 8 8.16 -11.24 5.25
N PRO A 9 7.00 -10.82 5.74
CA PRO A 9 5.84 -11.68 5.69
C PRO A 9 5.41 -11.95 4.25
N THR A 10 4.75 -13.07 4.05
CA THR A 10 4.21 -13.44 2.75
C THR A 10 2.76 -13.86 2.93
N GLY A 11 2.05 -13.99 1.83
CA GLY A 11 0.70 -14.50 1.83
C GLY A 11 -0.25 -13.66 2.67
N LEU A 12 -1.09 -14.35 3.41
CA LEU A 12 -2.09 -13.68 4.23
C LEU A 12 -1.45 -12.80 5.31
N PRO A 13 -0.41 -13.26 6.02
CA PRO A 13 0.26 -12.37 6.96
C PRO A 13 0.76 -11.08 6.32
N LEU A 14 1.24 -11.13 5.09
CA LEU A 14 1.67 -9.93 4.39
C LEU A 14 0.51 -8.95 4.21
N ILE A 15 -0.63 -9.45 3.75
CA ILE A 15 -1.79 -8.59 3.51
C ILE A 15 -2.27 -7.97 4.81
N LEU A 16 -2.38 -8.77 5.87
CA LEU A 16 -2.88 -8.26 7.13
C LEU A 16 -1.91 -7.28 7.78
N SER A 17 -0.60 -7.56 7.66
CA SER A 17 0.40 -6.63 8.19
C SER A 17 0.38 -5.30 7.44
N ALA A 18 0.20 -5.36 6.12
CA ALA A 18 0.13 -4.14 5.32
C ALA A 18 -1.12 -3.34 5.70
N ALA A 19 -2.25 -4.02 5.89
CA ALA A 19 -3.48 -3.34 6.27
C ALA A 19 -3.35 -2.67 7.63
N ALA A 20 -2.75 -3.36 8.59
CA ALA A 20 -2.56 -2.81 9.92
C ALA A 20 -1.61 -1.62 9.90
N PHE A 21 -0.53 -1.73 9.13
CA PHE A 21 0.43 -0.64 9.01
C PHE A 21 -0.23 0.59 8.38
N ALA A 22 -0.97 0.40 7.30
CA ALA A 22 -1.64 1.49 6.63
C ALA A 22 -2.68 2.15 7.55
N ALA A 23 -3.41 1.35 8.31
CA ALA A 23 -4.41 1.90 9.23
C ALA A 23 -3.74 2.76 10.29
N GLU A 24 -2.59 2.33 10.79
CA GLU A 24 -1.86 3.10 11.79
C GLU A 24 -1.36 4.42 11.21
N ARG A 25 -0.82 4.39 10.01
CA ARG A 25 -0.25 5.59 9.41
C ARG A 25 -1.33 6.60 8.99
N HIS A 26 -2.50 6.12 8.61
CA HIS A 26 -3.62 6.98 8.20
C HIS A 26 -4.60 7.25 9.35
N ARG A 27 -4.28 6.85 10.57
CA ARG A 27 -5.28 6.81 11.64
C ARG A 27 -5.94 8.16 11.91
N GLU A 28 -5.26 9.26 11.63
CA GLU A 28 -5.83 10.57 11.87
C GLU A 28 -6.24 11.28 10.60
N GLN A 29 -6.10 10.60 9.47
CA GLN A 29 -6.44 11.19 8.19
C GLN A 29 -7.88 10.85 7.81
N ARG A 30 -8.60 11.85 7.32
CA ARG A 30 -10.00 11.68 6.89
C ARG A 30 -10.12 11.99 5.42
N ARG A 31 -11.08 11.37 4.79
CA ARG A 31 -11.40 11.68 3.40
C ARG A 31 -12.18 12.99 3.35
N LYS A 32 -12.12 13.63 2.19
CA LYS A 32 -12.85 14.88 1.98
C LYS A 32 -14.23 14.59 1.44
N ASP A 33 -14.95 13.72 2.13
CA ASP A 33 -16.33 13.44 1.77
C ASP A 33 -17.24 13.99 2.87
N ALA A 34 -18.54 13.92 2.63
CA ALA A 34 -19.52 14.51 3.53
C ALA A 34 -19.42 13.93 4.93
N GLY A 35 -19.06 12.65 5.02
CA GLY A 35 -18.99 11.97 6.30
C GLY A 35 -17.63 12.03 6.95
N ALA A 36 -16.62 12.62 6.27
CA ALA A 36 -15.25 12.68 6.76
C ALA A 36 -14.79 11.29 7.25
N SER A 37 -15.01 10.27 6.41
CA SER A 37 -14.74 8.90 6.80
C SER A 37 -13.25 8.66 6.97
N PRO A 38 -12.85 7.63 7.73
CA PRO A 38 -11.43 7.30 7.91
C PRO A 38 -10.79 7.00 6.57
N TYR A 39 -9.58 7.55 6.38
CA TYR A 39 -8.91 7.42 5.09
C TYR A 39 -8.62 5.97 4.73
N ILE A 40 -8.37 5.12 5.73
CA ILE A 40 -8.03 3.72 5.47
C ILE A 40 -9.13 3.01 4.67
N ASN A 41 -10.37 3.49 4.73
CA ASN A 41 -11.44 2.87 3.96
C ASN A 41 -11.14 2.86 2.47
N HIS A 42 -10.44 3.87 1.98
CA HIS A 42 -10.12 3.96 0.55
C HIS A 42 -9.17 2.84 0.10
N PRO A 43 -7.97 2.69 0.68
CA PRO A 43 -7.11 1.58 0.26
C PRO A 43 -7.69 0.20 0.55
N LEU A 44 -8.50 0.05 1.61
CA LEU A 44 -9.15 -1.22 1.86
C LEU A 44 -10.14 -1.56 0.75
N THR A 45 -10.92 -0.57 0.32
CA THR A 45 -11.87 -0.77 -0.77
C THR A 45 -11.14 -1.12 -2.07
N LEU A 46 -10.05 -0.42 -2.36
CA LEU A 46 -9.26 -0.71 -3.55
C LEU A 46 -8.72 -2.13 -3.51
N ALA A 47 -8.16 -2.55 -2.38
CA ALA A 47 -7.62 -3.89 -2.24
C ALA A 47 -8.71 -4.94 -2.42
N ALA A 48 -9.91 -4.67 -1.89
CA ALA A 48 -11.02 -5.59 -2.04
C ALA A 48 -11.45 -5.71 -3.50
N ILE A 49 -11.50 -4.59 -4.21
CA ILE A 49 -11.87 -4.60 -5.62
C ILE A 49 -10.86 -5.44 -6.41
N LEU A 50 -9.57 -5.25 -6.15
CA LEU A 50 -8.54 -6.00 -6.86
C LEU A 50 -8.66 -7.51 -6.57
N ALA A 51 -8.84 -7.86 -5.32
CA ALA A 51 -8.85 -9.26 -4.93
C ALA A 51 -10.13 -9.97 -5.36
N VAL A 52 -11.27 -9.30 -5.22
CA VAL A 52 -12.56 -9.95 -5.44
C VAL A 52 -13.00 -9.80 -6.89
N GLU A 53 -13.04 -8.57 -7.39
CA GLU A 53 -13.56 -8.33 -8.74
C GLU A 53 -12.48 -8.50 -9.79
N GLY A 54 -11.24 -8.11 -9.50
CA GLY A 54 -10.13 -8.26 -10.42
C GLY A 54 -9.47 -9.61 -10.37
N ALA A 55 -9.85 -10.45 -9.40
CA ALA A 55 -9.27 -11.78 -9.21
C ALA A 55 -7.75 -11.75 -9.11
N VAL A 56 -7.19 -10.69 -8.54
CA VAL A 56 -5.77 -10.58 -8.31
C VAL A 56 -5.41 -11.47 -7.13
N GLU A 57 -4.52 -12.44 -7.37
CA GLU A 57 -4.18 -13.40 -6.33
C GLU A 57 -2.80 -13.19 -5.75
N ASP A 58 -2.02 -12.28 -6.31
CA ASP A 58 -0.67 -12.04 -5.80
C ASP A 58 -0.73 -11.16 -4.55
N PRO A 59 -0.39 -11.71 -3.38
CA PRO A 59 -0.49 -10.92 -2.15
C PRO A 59 0.39 -9.68 -2.16
N ARG A 60 1.47 -9.67 -2.96
CA ARG A 60 2.34 -8.50 -3.02
C ARG A 60 1.62 -7.33 -3.69
N VAL A 61 0.82 -7.61 -4.70
CA VAL A 61 0.04 -6.56 -5.37
C VAL A 61 -1.02 -6.01 -4.44
N ILE A 62 -1.71 -6.89 -3.71
CA ILE A 62 -2.73 -6.45 -2.76
C ILE A 62 -2.09 -5.63 -1.63
N ALA A 63 -0.95 -6.08 -1.13
CA ALA A 63 -0.24 -5.33 -0.07
C ALA A 63 0.18 -3.96 -0.58
N ALA A 64 0.69 -3.89 -1.81
CA ALA A 64 1.10 -2.60 -2.38
C ALA A 64 -0.09 -1.66 -2.53
N ALA A 65 -1.26 -2.19 -2.90
CA ALA A 65 -2.46 -1.37 -2.99
C ALA A 65 -2.83 -0.78 -1.62
N LEU A 66 -2.65 -1.56 -0.56
CA LEU A 66 -2.93 -1.08 0.78
C LEU A 66 -1.93 -0.03 1.24
N LEU A 67 -0.71 -0.07 0.73
CA LEU A 67 0.39 0.74 1.23
C LEU A 67 0.69 1.99 0.40
N HIS A 68 0.22 2.04 -0.85
CA HIS A 68 0.75 3.06 -1.76
C HIS A 68 0.50 4.49 -1.28
N ASP A 69 -0.66 4.75 -0.69
CA ASP A 69 -0.95 6.11 -0.24
C ASP A 69 -0.18 6.51 1.01
N THR A 70 0.38 5.55 1.76
CA THR A 70 1.14 5.92 2.95
C THR A 70 2.38 6.73 2.59
N VAL A 71 3.02 6.40 1.47
CA VAL A 71 4.22 7.11 1.05
C VAL A 71 3.89 8.53 0.62
N GLU A 72 2.75 8.72 -0.05
CA GLU A 72 2.40 10.03 -0.56
C GLU A 72 1.76 10.92 0.49
N ASP A 73 0.99 10.33 1.40
CA ASP A 73 0.13 11.09 2.29
C ASP A 73 0.57 11.09 3.73
N THR A 74 1.58 10.32 4.09
CA THR A 74 2.11 10.31 5.45
C THR A 74 3.63 10.42 5.38
N GLU A 75 4.30 10.34 6.52
CA GLU A 75 5.75 10.43 6.57
C GLU A 75 6.45 9.12 6.28
N THR A 76 5.70 8.12 5.81
CA THR A 76 6.26 6.82 5.47
C THR A 76 7.17 6.93 4.26
N THR A 77 8.31 6.25 4.30
CA THR A 77 9.25 6.24 3.19
C THR A 77 9.27 4.89 2.51
N LEU A 78 9.72 4.86 1.26
CA LEU A 78 9.91 3.60 0.55
C LEU A 78 10.91 2.70 1.26
N ALA A 79 11.94 3.30 1.87
CA ALA A 79 12.91 2.51 2.62
C ALA A 79 12.25 1.78 3.79
N GLU A 80 11.31 2.43 4.44
CA GLU A 80 10.59 1.79 5.53
C GLU A 80 9.71 0.66 5.01
N ILE A 81 9.05 0.87 3.89
CA ILE A 81 8.24 -0.18 3.27
C ILE A 81 9.11 -1.38 2.93
N GLU A 82 10.28 -1.12 2.35
CA GLU A 82 11.18 -2.21 1.98
C GLU A 82 11.65 -2.98 3.20
N ALA A 83 11.99 -2.27 4.27
CA ALA A 83 12.47 -2.92 5.48
C ALA A 83 11.41 -3.81 6.12
N ARG A 84 10.15 -3.40 6.04
CA ARG A 84 9.07 -4.14 6.70
C ARG A 84 8.43 -5.20 5.82
N PHE A 85 8.31 -4.93 4.52
CA PHE A 85 7.50 -5.77 3.63
C PHE A 85 8.29 -6.36 2.48
N GLY A 86 9.55 -5.99 2.34
CA GLY A 86 10.41 -6.58 1.31
C GLY A 86 10.51 -5.71 0.08
N GLY A 87 11.56 -5.99 -0.70
CA GLY A 87 11.87 -5.19 -1.88
C GLY A 87 10.85 -5.31 -2.99
N GLU A 88 10.18 -6.47 -3.09
CA GLU A 88 9.19 -6.65 -4.16
C GLU A 88 7.97 -5.77 -3.93
N VAL A 89 7.48 -5.71 -2.69
CA VAL A 89 6.35 -4.85 -2.37
C VAL A 89 6.75 -3.39 -2.54
N ALA A 90 7.93 -3.02 -2.02
CA ALA A 90 8.40 -1.65 -2.15
C ALA A 90 8.55 -1.25 -3.62
N GLY A 91 8.99 -2.18 -4.46
CA GLY A 91 9.12 -1.92 -5.89
C GLY A 91 7.79 -1.60 -6.55
N ILE A 92 6.75 -2.35 -6.20
CA ILE A 92 5.42 -2.10 -6.74
C ILE A 92 4.90 -0.74 -6.26
N VAL A 93 5.08 -0.45 -4.97
CA VAL A 93 4.66 0.84 -4.43
C VAL A 93 5.41 1.98 -5.13
N ALA A 94 6.70 1.79 -5.38
CA ALA A 94 7.50 2.80 -6.06
C ALA A 94 6.99 3.07 -7.47
N GLU A 95 6.60 2.02 -8.19
CA GLU A 95 6.09 2.19 -9.55
C GLU A 95 4.85 3.08 -9.56
N VAL A 96 3.95 2.84 -8.63
CA VAL A 96 2.72 3.64 -8.54
C VAL A 96 3.04 5.06 -8.10
N THR A 97 3.96 5.20 -7.14
CA THR A 97 4.32 6.51 -6.62
C THR A 97 5.06 7.34 -7.66
N ASP A 98 5.92 6.70 -8.44
CA ASP A 98 6.67 7.40 -9.48
C ASP A 98 5.78 7.98 -10.57
N ASP A 99 4.58 7.45 -10.71
CA ASP A 99 3.65 7.96 -11.71
C ASP A 99 3.38 9.44 -11.55
N LYS A 100 3.55 9.98 -10.35
CA LYS A 100 3.32 11.40 -10.14
C LYS A 100 4.33 12.28 -10.87
N ASN A 101 5.41 11.71 -11.36
CA ASN A 101 6.40 12.43 -12.17
C ASN A 101 6.00 12.48 -13.62
N LEU A 102 4.93 11.81 -14.00
CA LEU A 102 4.45 11.81 -15.38
C LEU A 102 3.38 12.87 -15.57
N PRO A 103 3.15 13.32 -16.83
CA PRO A 103 2.00 14.20 -17.09
C PRO A 103 0.71 13.53 -16.62
N LYS A 104 -0.24 14.38 -16.21
CA LYS A 104 -1.49 13.86 -15.68
C LYS A 104 -2.20 12.85 -16.59
N PRO A 105 -2.28 13.10 -17.91
CA PRO A 105 -2.94 12.09 -18.75
C PRO A 105 -2.27 10.73 -18.70
N ALA A 106 -0.94 10.71 -18.73
CA ALA A 106 -0.21 9.45 -18.66
C ALA A 106 -0.44 8.75 -17.32
N ARG A 107 -0.48 9.53 -16.23
CA ARG A 107 -0.73 8.95 -14.91
C ARG A 107 -2.11 8.30 -14.85
N LYS A 108 -3.10 8.94 -15.45
CA LYS A 108 -4.45 8.37 -15.48
C LYS A 108 -4.49 7.05 -16.22
N GLU A 109 -3.76 6.96 -17.31
CA GLU A 109 -3.73 5.72 -18.08
C GLU A 109 -3.08 4.58 -17.31
N LEU A 110 -2.09 4.91 -16.48
CA LEU A 110 -1.36 3.89 -15.73
C LEU A 110 -2.06 3.47 -14.45
N GLN A 111 -3.01 4.25 -13.99
CA GLN A 111 -3.76 3.93 -12.81
C GLN A 111 -5.05 3.21 -13.16
#